data_bb905ae84ac4946ef120be4d11c0b163
#
_entry.id   bb905ae84ac4946ef120be4d11c0b163
#
_cell.length_a   1.000
_cell.length_b   1.000
_cell.length_c   1.000
_cell.angle_alpha   90.00
_cell.angle_beta   90.00
_cell.angle_gamma   90.00
#
_symmetry.space_group_name_H-M   'P 1'
#
loop_
_entity.id
_entity.type
_entity.pdbx_description
1 polymer ?
#
loop_
_entity_poly.entity_id
_entity_poly.type
_entity_poly.pdbx_seq_one_letter_code
_entity_poly.pdbx_strand_id
1 'polypeptide(L)'
;MMKKDVEVFMTVKYIHEPTDLQCGQAVLAMLLGKTPEEICNFLQNDRETTLREMQLVLETNGVRFSRERRQAFLKADLPKIALLSLETPRCWHWSLYADGVFYDPEHGVLDDFPTSDRRFYWEIFID
;
A
#
# COMPACT_ATOMS: atom_id res chain seq x y z
N MET A 1 1.64 28.50 10.60
CA MET A 1 1.90 28.07 10.57
C MET A 1 1.79 27.51 10.34
N MET A 2 1.87 27.23 10.27
CA MET A 2 1.92 26.56 9.97
C MET A 2 2.02 25.77 9.78
N LYS A 3 1.79 25.56 9.64
CA LYS A 3 1.95 24.84 9.39
C LYS A 3 2.14 24.06 9.30
N LYS A 4 2.02 23.87 9.19
CA LYS A 4 2.39 23.20 9.04
C LYS A 4 2.83 22.55 8.54
N ASP A 5 2.98 22.51 8.13
CA ASP A 5 3.63 22.05 7.74
C ASP A 5 3.88 21.27 7.90
N VAL A 6 3.70 21.15 8.06
CA VAL A 6 3.86 20.50 8.37
C VAL A 6 3.73 19.55 8.48
N GLU A 7 3.98 19.72 8.59
CA GLU A 7 3.95 18.68 8.83
C GLU A 7 3.13 17.68 8.74
N VAL A 8 2.81 17.24 7.79
CA VAL A 8 1.87 16.16 7.77
C VAL A 8 2.64 14.89 7.61
N PHE A 9 2.86 14.20 8.69
CA PHE A 9 3.42 12.87 8.65
C PHE A 9 2.26 11.91 8.52
N MET A 10 2.37 11.00 7.55
CA MET A 10 1.49 9.88 7.50
C MET A 10 1.86 8.93 8.65
N THR A 11 0.95 8.72 9.57
CA THR A 11 1.13 7.77 10.64
C THR A 11 0.47 6.46 10.23
N VAL A 12 1.28 5.47 9.91
CA VAL A 12 0.78 4.16 9.51
C VAL A 12 0.72 3.26 10.73
N LYS A 13 -0.48 2.73 10.99
CA LYS A 13 -0.65 1.70 12.01
C LYS A 13 -0.63 0.36 11.29
N TYR A 14 0.35 -0.48 11.60
CA TYR A 14 0.53 -1.75 10.91
C TYR A 14 -0.69 -2.66 11.09
N ILE A 15 -1.11 -3.29 10.00
CA ILE A 15 -2.20 -4.26 9.99
C ILE A 15 -1.73 -5.49 9.24
N HIS A 16 -1.74 -6.64 9.93
CA HIS A 16 -1.46 -7.93 9.29
C HIS A 16 -2.68 -8.36 8.49
N GLU A 17 -2.46 -8.96 7.33
CA GLU A 17 -3.58 -9.43 6.51
C GLU A 17 -4.39 -10.48 7.27
N PRO A 18 -5.73 -10.38 7.27
CA PRO A 18 -6.56 -11.39 7.97
C PRO A 18 -6.45 -12.77 7.36
N THR A 19 -6.26 -12.84 6.04
CA THR A 19 -6.02 -14.10 5.32
C THR A 19 -4.97 -13.84 4.25
N ASP A 20 -4.39 -14.90 3.68
CA ASP A 20 -3.38 -14.78 2.62
C ASP A 20 -3.96 -14.26 1.30
N LEU A 21 -5.26 -14.07 1.21
CA LEU A 21 -5.92 -13.50 0.03
C LEU A 21 -6.22 -12.00 0.20
N GLN A 22 -5.98 -11.43 1.38
CA GLN A 22 -6.42 -10.08 1.70
C GLN A 22 -5.28 -9.07 1.89
N CYS A 23 -4.17 -9.28 1.20
CA CYS A 23 -3.05 -8.32 1.30
C CYS A 23 -3.45 -6.93 0.81
N GLY A 24 -4.25 -6.84 -0.25
CA GLY A 24 -4.70 -5.55 -0.79
C GLY A 24 -5.60 -4.80 0.18
N GLN A 25 -6.55 -5.49 0.79
CA GLN A 25 -7.44 -4.87 1.77
C GLN A 25 -6.67 -4.37 2.98
N ALA A 26 -5.67 -5.14 3.44
CA ALA A 26 -4.84 -4.71 4.56
C ALA A 26 -4.02 -3.47 4.23
N VAL A 27 -3.44 -3.41 3.02
CA VAL A 27 -2.69 -2.23 2.57
C VAL A 27 -3.57 -0.99 2.54
N LEU A 28 -4.76 -1.11 1.95
CA LEU A 28 -5.70 0.01 1.89
C LEU A 28 -6.15 0.44 3.27
N ALA A 29 -6.38 -0.52 4.16
CA ALA A 29 -6.76 -0.22 5.54
C ALA A 29 -5.66 0.58 6.25
N MET A 30 -4.40 0.19 6.07
CA MET A 30 -3.27 0.92 6.65
C MET A 30 -3.18 2.35 6.10
N LEU A 31 -3.36 2.52 4.78
CA LEU A 31 -3.31 3.83 4.14
C LEU A 31 -4.42 4.77 4.61
N LEU A 32 -5.60 4.21 4.84
CA LEU A 32 -6.81 5.03 5.06
C LEU A 32 -7.24 5.09 6.52
N GLY A 33 -6.54 4.41 7.43
CA GLY A 33 -6.95 4.37 8.83
C GLY A 33 -8.26 3.61 9.02
N LYS A 34 -8.48 2.56 8.24
CA LYS A 34 -9.68 1.74 8.29
C LYS A 34 -9.31 0.31 8.70
N THR A 35 -10.30 -0.57 8.71
CA THR A 35 -10.05 -1.99 8.96
C THR A 35 -10.13 -2.75 7.63
N PRO A 36 -9.46 -3.90 7.52
CA PRO A 36 -9.59 -4.74 6.31
C PRO A 36 -11.05 -5.15 6.06
N GLU A 37 -11.82 -5.38 7.12
CA GLU A 37 -13.23 -5.73 6.99
C GLU A 37 -14.03 -4.62 6.31
N GLU A 38 -13.77 -3.36 6.68
CA GLU A 38 -14.43 -2.22 6.05
C GLU A 38 -14.12 -2.17 4.54
N ILE A 39 -12.86 -2.45 4.16
CA ILE A 39 -12.47 -2.46 2.76
C ILE A 39 -13.15 -3.62 2.02
N CYS A 40 -13.17 -4.80 2.62
CA CYS A 40 -13.85 -5.95 2.03
C CYS A 40 -15.34 -5.65 1.80
N ASN A 41 -15.99 -5.03 2.77
CA ASN A 41 -17.41 -4.70 2.67
C ASN A 41 -17.65 -3.66 1.58
N PHE A 42 -16.81 -2.65 1.48
CA PHE A 42 -16.94 -1.64 0.43
C PHE A 42 -16.82 -2.26 -0.95
N LEU A 43 -15.81 -3.13 -1.14
CA LEU A 43 -15.56 -3.77 -2.43
C LEU A 43 -16.48 -4.94 -2.72
N GLN A 44 -17.17 -5.48 -1.70
CA GLN A 44 -17.89 -6.73 -1.78
C GLN A 44 -16.94 -7.83 -2.25
N ASN A 45 -15.72 -7.84 -1.69
CA ASN A 45 -14.66 -8.75 -2.07
C ASN A 45 -13.76 -9.02 -0.88
N ASP A 46 -13.73 -10.28 -0.42
CA ASP A 46 -12.86 -10.71 0.68
C ASP A 46 -11.72 -11.61 0.19
N ARG A 47 -11.42 -11.55 -1.10
CA ARG A 47 -10.36 -12.32 -1.75
C ARG A 47 -9.34 -11.36 -2.38
N GLU A 48 -8.55 -11.86 -3.34
CA GLU A 48 -7.53 -11.03 -3.99
C GLU A 48 -8.16 -9.80 -4.66
N THR A 49 -7.47 -8.67 -4.54
CA THR A 49 -7.92 -7.43 -5.15
C THR A 49 -7.16 -7.16 -6.44
N THR A 50 -7.87 -6.56 -7.39
CA THR A 50 -7.27 -6.09 -8.64
C THR A 50 -6.74 -4.68 -8.46
N LEU A 51 -5.87 -4.24 -9.37
CA LEU A 51 -5.42 -2.84 -9.39
C LEU A 51 -6.60 -1.88 -9.49
N ARG A 52 -7.60 -2.22 -10.30
CA ARG A 52 -8.78 -1.36 -10.46
C ARG A 52 -9.51 -1.18 -9.13
N GLU A 53 -9.63 -2.25 -8.35
CA GLU A 53 -10.26 -2.18 -7.03
C GLU A 53 -9.43 -1.33 -6.07
N MET A 54 -8.11 -1.50 -6.08
CA MET A 54 -7.22 -0.68 -5.26
C MET A 54 -7.39 0.80 -5.59
N GLN A 55 -7.40 1.14 -6.87
CA GLN A 55 -7.57 2.52 -7.32
C GLN A 55 -8.95 3.07 -6.96
N LEU A 56 -9.99 2.26 -7.08
CA LEU A 56 -11.36 2.68 -6.75
C LEU A 56 -11.46 3.10 -5.28
N VAL A 57 -10.88 2.30 -4.38
CA VAL A 57 -10.91 2.61 -2.95
C VAL A 57 -10.16 3.90 -2.67
N LEU A 58 -8.98 4.08 -3.29
CA LEU A 58 -8.20 5.30 -3.11
C LEU A 58 -8.96 6.53 -3.60
N GLU A 59 -9.53 6.45 -4.81
CA GLU A 59 -10.28 7.56 -5.39
C GLU A 59 -11.50 7.92 -4.53
N THR A 60 -12.23 6.92 -4.08
CA THR A 60 -13.42 7.13 -3.27
C THR A 60 -13.09 7.84 -1.96
N ASN A 61 -11.89 7.62 -1.44
CA ASN A 61 -11.44 8.23 -0.19
C ASN A 61 -10.60 9.50 -0.42
N GLY A 62 -10.59 10.03 -1.63
CA GLY A 62 -9.93 11.29 -1.91
C GLY A 62 -8.41 11.22 -1.97
N VAL A 63 -7.84 10.05 -2.11
CA VAL A 63 -6.39 9.87 -2.18
C VAL A 63 -5.96 9.87 -3.64
N ARG A 64 -5.04 10.79 -3.97
CA ARG A 64 -4.51 10.87 -5.33
C ARG A 64 -3.33 9.92 -5.47
N PHE A 65 -3.16 9.37 -6.67
CA PHE A 65 -2.08 8.44 -6.96
C PHE A 65 -1.69 8.58 -8.44
N SER A 66 -0.45 8.17 -8.74
CA SER A 66 0.01 8.12 -10.12
C SER A 66 -0.65 6.94 -10.84
N ARG A 67 -1.09 7.18 -12.06
CA ARG A 67 -1.66 6.09 -12.87
C ARG A 67 -0.57 5.32 -13.60
N GLU A 68 0.64 5.86 -13.62
CA GLU A 68 1.76 5.22 -14.30
C GLU A 68 2.43 4.20 -13.37
N ARG A 69 2.48 2.96 -13.81
CA ARG A 69 3.22 1.91 -13.10
C ARG A 69 4.71 2.08 -13.37
N ARG A 70 5.52 2.08 -12.32
CA ARG A 70 6.97 2.15 -12.45
C ARG A 70 7.60 0.94 -11.78
N GLN A 71 8.81 0.60 -12.22
CA GLN A 71 9.56 -0.52 -11.63
C GLN A 71 10.61 0.04 -10.68
N ALA A 72 10.74 -0.59 -9.51
CA ALA A 72 11.77 -0.25 -8.54
C ALA A 72 12.77 -1.40 -8.46
N PHE A 73 14.06 -1.07 -8.51
CA PHE A 73 15.13 -2.05 -8.34
C PHE A 73 15.71 -1.96 -6.94
N LEU A 74 15.74 -0.75 -6.39
CA LEU A 74 16.28 -0.48 -5.06
C LEU A 74 15.27 0.35 -4.28
N LYS A 75 15.38 0.29 -2.95
CA LYS A 75 14.58 1.14 -2.07
C LYS A 75 14.71 2.61 -2.45
N ALA A 76 15.90 3.05 -2.87
CA ALA A 76 16.14 4.43 -3.24
C ALA A 76 15.34 4.88 -4.47
N ASP A 77 14.80 3.95 -5.25
CA ASP A 77 13.98 4.28 -6.42
C ASP A 77 12.57 4.73 -6.02
N LEU A 78 12.17 4.48 -4.78
CA LEU A 78 10.79 4.71 -4.35
C LEU A 78 10.53 6.17 -3.99
N PRO A 79 9.30 6.67 -4.26
CA PRO A 79 8.90 7.99 -3.79
C PRO A 79 8.63 7.96 -2.28
N LYS A 80 8.10 9.03 -1.74
CA LYS A 80 7.83 9.12 -0.31
C LYS A 80 6.82 8.06 0.15
N ILE A 81 5.76 7.87 -0.62
CA ILE A 81 4.72 6.88 -0.33
C ILE A 81 4.39 6.13 -1.61
N ALA A 82 4.36 4.81 -1.54
CA ALA A 82 4.13 3.98 -2.71
C ALA A 82 3.25 2.78 -2.40
N LEU A 83 2.29 2.53 -3.29
CA LEU A 83 1.59 1.26 -3.34
C LEU A 83 2.47 0.31 -4.12
N LEU A 84 2.82 -0.82 -3.53
CA LEU A 84 3.73 -1.78 -4.13
C LEU A 84 3.00 -3.01 -4.63
N SER A 85 3.42 -3.50 -5.81
CA SER A 85 3.02 -4.80 -6.34
C SER A 85 4.29 -5.61 -6.50
N LEU A 86 4.41 -6.66 -5.72
CA LEU A 86 5.63 -7.46 -5.63
C LEU A 86 5.41 -8.88 -6.15
N GLU A 87 6.28 -9.32 -7.05
CA GLU A 87 6.24 -10.69 -7.53
C GLU A 87 7.04 -11.56 -6.56
N THR A 88 6.33 -12.36 -5.79
CA THR A 88 6.96 -13.31 -4.87
C THR A 88 6.99 -14.69 -5.53
N PRO A 89 7.73 -15.66 -4.96
CA PRO A 89 7.74 -17.02 -5.54
C PRO A 89 6.36 -17.66 -5.65
N ARG A 90 5.40 -17.21 -4.82
CA ARG A 90 4.07 -17.83 -4.78
C ARG A 90 3.01 -17.06 -5.56
N CYS A 91 3.08 -15.74 -5.58
CA CYS A 91 2.01 -14.92 -6.15
C CYS A 91 2.46 -13.47 -6.29
N TRP A 92 1.60 -12.64 -6.87
CA TRP A 92 1.72 -11.19 -6.79
C TRP A 92 1.13 -10.74 -5.47
N HIS A 93 1.85 -9.82 -4.80
CA HIS A 93 1.55 -9.42 -3.44
C HIS A 93 1.51 -7.90 -3.31
N TRP A 94 0.43 -7.37 -2.74
CA TRP A 94 0.34 -5.94 -2.45
C TRP A 94 1.10 -5.63 -1.17
N SER A 95 1.81 -4.50 -1.18
CA SER A 95 2.54 -4.03 0.00
C SER A 95 2.54 -2.51 0.03
N LEU A 96 3.01 -1.93 1.12
CA LEU A 96 3.00 -0.48 1.31
C LEU A 96 4.38 0.00 1.72
N TYR A 97 4.81 1.10 1.09
CA TYR A 97 6.02 1.80 1.50
C TYR A 97 5.66 3.23 1.88
N ALA A 98 6.15 3.70 3.03
CA ALA A 98 5.90 5.07 3.48
C ALA A 98 7.08 5.56 4.30
N ASP A 99 7.67 6.67 3.89
CA ASP A 99 8.72 7.38 4.63
C ASP A 99 9.87 6.47 5.09
N GLY A 100 10.36 5.63 4.19
CA GLY A 100 11.52 4.80 4.46
C GLY A 100 11.23 3.45 5.10
N VAL A 101 9.97 3.14 5.30
CA VAL A 101 9.55 1.91 6.00
C VAL A 101 8.59 1.11 5.13
N PHE A 102 8.78 -0.20 5.11
CA PHE A 102 7.88 -1.11 4.40
C PHE A 102 6.90 -1.71 5.39
N TYR A 103 5.62 -1.57 5.08
CA TYR A 103 4.53 -2.14 5.88
C TYR A 103 3.93 -3.27 5.06
N ASP A 104 4.45 -4.48 5.28
CA ASP A 104 4.06 -5.64 4.48
C ASP A 104 2.98 -6.43 5.20
N PRO A 105 1.80 -6.62 4.59
CA PRO A 105 0.69 -7.28 5.27
C PRO A 105 0.98 -8.69 5.74
N GLU A 106 1.94 -9.36 5.10
CA GLU A 106 2.31 -10.73 5.45
C GLU A 106 3.54 -10.79 6.35
N HIS A 107 4.54 -9.95 6.10
CA HIS A 107 5.86 -10.08 6.71
C HIS A 107 6.16 -9.07 7.82
N GLY A 108 5.29 -8.07 8.01
CA GLY A 108 5.48 -7.10 9.09
C GLY A 108 6.12 -5.81 8.63
N VAL A 109 6.66 -5.07 9.60
CA VAL A 109 7.34 -3.79 9.34
C VAL A 109 8.79 -4.08 9.02
N LEU A 110 9.25 -3.65 7.85
CA LEU A 110 10.58 -4.00 7.34
C LEU A 110 11.36 -2.77 6.90
N ASP A 111 12.70 -2.90 6.90
CA ASP A 111 13.60 -1.83 6.44
C ASP A 111 13.85 -1.88 4.94
N ASP A 112 13.54 -3.00 4.30
CA ASP A 112 13.79 -3.19 2.88
C ASP A 112 12.68 -4.05 2.31
N PHE A 113 12.69 -4.23 0.98
CA PHE A 113 11.69 -5.08 0.32
C PHE A 113 11.67 -6.48 0.92
N PRO A 114 10.48 -7.06 1.10
CA PRO A 114 10.42 -8.50 1.33
C PRO A 114 10.94 -9.22 0.08
N THR A 115 11.34 -10.48 0.23
CA THR A 115 11.87 -11.29 -0.88
C THR A 115 10.90 -11.25 -2.06
N SER A 116 11.39 -10.78 -3.20
CA SER A 116 10.55 -10.58 -4.38
C SER A 116 11.44 -10.46 -5.61
N ASP A 117 10.92 -10.90 -6.76
CA ASP A 117 11.67 -10.85 -8.01
C ASP A 117 11.47 -9.53 -8.73
N ARG A 118 10.24 -9.24 -9.17
CA ARG A 118 9.93 -7.97 -9.81
C ARG A 118 9.11 -7.11 -8.86
N ARG A 119 9.40 -5.81 -8.87
CA ARG A 119 8.81 -4.86 -7.91
C ARG A 119 8.31 -3.65 -8.66
N PHE A 120 7.00 -3.46 -8.63
CA PHE A 120 6.35 -2.34 -9.30
C PHE A 120 5.67 -1.46 -8.26
N TYR A 121 5.47 -0.19 -8.60
CA TYR A 121 4.83 0.72 -7.66
C TYR A 121 4.04 1.80 -8.39
N TRP A 122 3.08 2.36 -7.66
CA TRP A 122 2.35 3.57 -8.02
C TRP A 122 2.55 4.55 -6.89
N GLU A 123 2.96 5.77 -7.24
CA GLU A 123 3.17 6.80 -6.22
C GLU A 123 1.84 7.22 -5.63
N ILE A 124 1.81 7.40 -4.30
CA ILE A 124 0.64 7.90 -3.56
C ILE A 124 0.96 9.33 -3.13
N PHE A 125 0.02 10.23 -3.35
CA PHE A 125 0.18 11.64 -2.99
C PHE A 125 -0.67 11.95 -1.76
N ILE A 126 -0.01 12.34 -0.68
CA ILE A 126 -0.68 12.76 0.56
C ILE A 126 -0.48 14.27 0.68
N ASP A 127 -1.56 14.99 0.69
CA ASP A 127 -1.55 16.45 0.78
C ASP A 127 -1.55 16.94 2.22
#